data_5f873b1a187100d558335684d889a5e3
#
_entry.id   5f873b1a187100d558335684d889a5e3
#
_cell.length_a   1.000
_cell.length_b   1.000
_cell.length_c   1.000
_cell.angle_alpha   90.00
_cell.angle_beta   90.00
_cell.angle_gamma   90.00
#
_symmetry.space_group_name_H-M   'P 1'
#
loop_
_entity.id
_entity.type
_entity.pdbx_description
1 polymer ?
#
loop_
_entity_poly.entity_id
_entity_poly.type
_entity_poly.pdbx_seq_one_letter_code
_entity_poly.pdbx_strand_id
1 'polypeptide(L)'
;FGLFGLLILLYCGCADRHRHKPFCEQELVDSLEVRVQDSLFSNVLYSRSQVRDALVQVQDSQVYYRLLALYGKTFFVSSDFDSILYYNRQVKQFSRNVSECPRWNDVLADVYNVEGNVWMQLNRPDSAILDYQKAYAYRLKGKRLHLLPDICINMADACLHRSDLAHTASYYRRALFLCDSLRLSEHTKFPVYYGLGQTYMDLRDFDLSNHYYELAGKFFDEMNVGERW
;
A
#
# COMPACT_ATOMS: atom_id res chain seq x y z
N PHE A 1 -66.54 13.47 -42.97
CA PHE A 1 -65.68 12.44 -42.36
C PHE A 1 -64.27 12.97 -42.42
N GLY A 2 -63.84 13.54 -41.31
CA GLY A 2 -62.57 14.23 -41.22
C GLY A 2 -61.50 13.34 -40.64
N LEU A 3 -60.36 13.36 -41.26
CA LEU A 3 -59.10 12.86 -40.72
C LEU A 3 -58.27 14.06 -40.23
N PHE A 4 -58.20 14.25 -38.91
CA PHE A 4 -57.26 15.17 -38.28
C PHE A 4 -55.92 14.45 -38.16
N GLY A 5 -54.99 14.80 -39.03
CA GLY A 5 -53.59 14.43 -38.94
C GLY A 5 -52.88 15.28 -37.87
N LEU A 6 -52.51 14.68 -36.77
CA LEU A 6 -51.74 15.30 -35.70
C LEU A 6 -50.26 15.38 -36.13
N LEU A 7 -49.82 16.55 -36.54
CA LEU A 7 -48.41 16.86 -36.78
C LEU A 7 -47.76 17.04 -35.40
N ILE A 8 -47.08 16.01 -34.93
CA ILE A 8 -46.17 16.13 -33.77
C ILE A 8 -44.85 16.70 -34.33
N LEU A 9 -44.66 17.98 -34.09
CA LEU A 9 -43.39 18.67 -34.25
C LEU A 9 -42.37 18.06 -33.28
N LEU A 10 -41.48 17.23 -33.76
CA LEU A 10 -40.27 16.83 -33.07
C LEU A 10 -39.38 18.07 -32.88
N TYR A 11 -39.50 18.69 -31.72
CA TYR A 11 -38.53 19.66 -31.24
C TYR A 11 -37.27 18.86 -30.90
N CYS A 12 -36.33 18.86 -31.83
CA CYS A 12 -34.98 18.37 -31.62
C CYS A 12 -34.25 19.40 -30.78
N GLY A 13 -34.54 19.42 -29.46
CA GLY A 13 -33.73 20.13 -28.47
C GLY A 13 -32.40 19.40 -28.39
N CYS A 14 -31.34 20.03 -28.89
CA CYS A 14 -29.98 19.67 -28.53
C CYS A 14 -29.80 19.92 -27.00
N ALA A 15 -30.26 19.00 -26.20
CA ALA A 15 -29.84 18.92 -24.83
C ALA A 15 -28.39 18.40 -24.85
N ASP A 16 -27.45 19.24 -24.46
CA ASP A 16 -26.10 18.87 -24.07
C ASP A 16 -26.17 17.66 -23.16
N ARG A 17 -25.97 16.49 -23.73
CA ARG A 17 -25.71 15.29 -22.95
C ARG A 17 -24.30 15.43 -22.41
N HIS A 18 -24.15 16.14 -21.30
CA HIS A 18 -23.11 15.78 -20.35
C HIS A 18 -23.40 14.32 -19.98
N ARG A 19 -22.80 13.40 -20.73
CA ARG A 19 -22.72 12.00 -20.33
C ARG A 19 -21.98 12.00 -19.02
N HIS A 20 -22.69 12.02 -17.90
CA HIS A 20 -22.12 11.58 -16.65
C HIS A 20 -21.56 10.18 -16.94
N LYS A 21 -20.23 10.11 -16.93
CA LYS A 21 -19.54 8.82 -17.00
C LYS A 21 -20.19 7.95 -15.93
N PRO A 22 -20.68 6.74 -16.23
CA PRO A 22 -21.32 5.93 -15.20
C PRO A 22 -20.35 5.79 -14.04
N PHE A 23 -20.85 5.96 -12.82
CA PHE A 23 -20.06 5.84 -11.58
C PHE A 23 -19.36 4.47 -11.59
N CYS A 24 -18.05 4.48 -11.67
CA CYS A 24 -17.24 3.27 -11.63
C CYS A 24 -16.72 3.10 -10.20
N GLU A 25 -17.33 2.19 -9.43
CA GLU A 25 -16.94 1.89 -8.06
C GLU A 25 -15.45 1.52 -7.98
N GLN A 26 -14.92 0.88 -9.00
CA GLN A 26 -13.51 0.51 -9.08
C GLN A 26 -12.58 1.73 -9.19
N GLU A 27 -12.92 2.72 -10.03
CA GLU A 27 -12.16 3.97 -10.16
C GLU A 27 -12.20 4.76 -8.85
N LEU A 28 -13.32 4.71 -8.12
CA LEU A 28 -13.43 5.33 -6.79
C LEU A 28 -12.42 4.74 -5.82
N VAL A 29 -12.33 3.40 -5.73
CA VAL A 29 -11.37 2.75 -4.83
C VAL A 29 -9.94 3.08 -5.21
N ASP A 30 -9.60 2.96 -6.50
CA ASP A 30 -8.24 3.25 -6.99
C ASP A 30 -7.83 4.70 -6.65
N SER A 31 -8.76 5.66 -6.77
CA SER A 31 -8.50 7.06 -6.40
C SER A 31 -8.38 7.28 -4.88
N LEU A 32 -9.13 6.53 -4.07
CA LEU A 32 -9.06 6.60 -2.62
C LEU A 32 -7.78 5.94 -2.09
N GLU A 33 -7.32 4.84 -2.70
CA GLU A 33 -6.05 4.21 -2.35
C GLU A 33 -4.89 5.21 -2.47
N VAL A 34 -4.80 5.96 -3.58
CA VAL A 34 -3.77 6.99 -3.78
C VAL A 34 -3.91 8.10 -2.72
N ARG A 35 -5.11 8.68 -2.57
CA ARG A 35 -5.33 9.79 -1.63
C ARG A 35 -5.04 9.40 -0.17
N VAL A 36 -5.43 8.21 0.25
CA VAL A 36 -5.14 7.72 1.61
C VAL A 36 -3.64 7.52 1.79
N GLN A 37 -2.93 7.00 0.79
CA GLN A 37 -1.49 6.85 0.85
C GLN A 37 -0.79 8.20 1.05
N ASP A 38 -1.17 9.22 0.27
CA ASP A 38 -0.57 10.56 0.30
C ASP A 38 -0.90 11.33 1.59
N SER A 39 -2.09 11.11 2.15
CA SER A 39 -2.61 11.88 3.30
C SER A 39 -2.63 11.10 4.62
N LEU A 40 -2.11 9.87 4.65
CA LEU A 40 -2.19 9.00 5.83
C LEU A 40 -1.59 9.65 7.08
N PHE A 41 -0.50 10.41 6.93
CA PHE A 41 0.17 11.09 8.03
C PHE A 41 -0.18 12.57 8.18
N SER A 42 -0.69 13.21 7.12
CA SER A 42 -1.00 14.65 7.11
C SER A 42 -2.46 14.95 7.49
N ASN A 43 -3.42 14.13 7.06
CA ASN A 43 -4.84 14.35 7.31
C ASN A 43 -5.66 13.04 7.37
N VAL A 44 -5.29 12.17 8.29
CA VAL A 44 -5.89 10.82 8.43
C VAL A 44 -7.39 10.85 8.71
N LEU A 45 -7.88 11.85 9.46
CA LEU A 45 -9.31 11.94 9.79
C LEU A 45 -10.15 12.24 8.55
N TYR A 46 -9.66 13.12 7.69
CA TYR A 46 -10.31 13.42 6.41
C TYR A 46 -10.32 12.19 5.49
N SER A 47 -9.18 11.52 5.36
CA SER A 47 -9.07 10.30 4.56
C SER A 47 -10.00 9.20 5.07
N ARG A 48 -10.06 9.03 6.41
CA ARG A 48 -10.95 8.07 7.06
C ARG A 48 -12.41 8.37 6.78
N SER A 49 -12.83 9.64 6.83
CA SER A 49 -14.21 10.02 6.51
C SER A 49 -14.57 9.72 5.06
N GLN A 50 -13.68 10.01 4.12
CA GLN A 50 -13.92 9.74 2.70
C GLN A 50 -14.08 8.24 2.42
N VAL A 51 -13.23 7.39 3.02
CA VAL A 51 -13.36 5.93 2.85
C VAL A 51 -14.64 5.42 3.48
N ARG A 52 -15.02 5.92 4.67
CA ARG A 52 -16.28 5.57 5.32
C ARG A 52 -17.49 5.93 4.46
N ASP A 53 -17.49 7.12 3.88
CA ASP A 53 -18.59 7.60 3.05
C ASP A 53 -18.70 6.79 1.75
N ALA A 54 -17.55 6.34 1.20
CA ALA A 54 -17.53 5.43 0.06
C ALA A 54 -18.07 4.03 0.40
N LEU A 55 -17.77 3.50 1.60
CA LEU A 55 -18.29 2.20 2.06
C LEU A 55 -19.83 2.12 2.08
N VAL A 56 -20.50 3.25 2.31
CA VAL A 56 -21.98 3.33 2.31
C VAL A 56 -22.55 3.33 0.89
N GLN A 57 -21.79 3.76 -0.11
CA GLN A 57 -22.26 3.96 -1.48
C GLN A 57 -22.05 2.76 -2.40
N VAL A 58 -21.06 1.90 -2.11
CA VAL A 58 -20.71 0.78 -2.98
C VAL A 58 -21.62 -0.41 -2.77
N GLN A 59 -21.94 -1.09 -3.87
CA GLN A 59 -22.82 -2.27 -3.90
C GLN A 59 -22.04 -3.55 -4.22
N ASP A 60 -20.92 -3.43 -4.95
CA ASP A 60 -20.05 -4.56 -5.26
C ASP A 60 -19.31 -5.03 -4.00
N SER A 61 -19.48 -6.29 -3.64
CA SER A 61 -18.88 -6.86 -2.43
C SER A 61 -17.34 -6.86 -2.47
N GLN A 62 -16.72 -7.07 -3.63
CA GLN A 62 -15.26 -7.04 -3.73
C GLN A 62 -14.73 -5.61 -3.53
N VAL A 63 -15.43 -4.63 -4.11
CA VAL A 63 -15.12 -3.20 -3.91
C VAL A 63 -15.29 -2.82 -2.45
N TYR A 64 -16.37 -3.25 -1.81
CA TYR A 64 -16.63 -3.01 -0.38
C TYR A 64 -15.48 -3.52 0.50
N TYR A 65 -15.06 -4.78 0.34
CA TYR A 65 -13.99 -5.34 1.17
C TYR A 65 -12.59 -4.77 0.85
N ARG A 66 -12.36 -4.27 -0.36
CA ARG A 66 -11.16 -3.47 -0.67
C ARG A 66 -11.17 -2.15 0.10
N LEU A 67 -12.29 -1.44 0.10
CA LEU A 67 -12.46 -0.22 0.89
C LEU A 67 -12.34 -0.51 2.38
N LEU A 68 -12.83 -1.64 2.85
CA LEU A 68 -12.75 -2.04 4.26
C LEU A 68 -11.29 -2.27 4.69
N ALA A 69 -10.45 -2.88 3.85
CA ALA A 69 -9.02 -3.00 4.08
C ALA A 69 -8.35 -1.62 4.18
N LEU A 70 -8.70 -0.72 3.25
CA LEU A 70 -8.20 0.64 3.24
C LEU A 70 -8.66 1.42 4.48
N TYR A 71 -9.92 1.27 4.89
CA TYR A 71 -10.48 1.87 6.08
C TYR A 71 -9.74 1.41 7.34
N GLY A 72 -9.52 0.11 7.49
CA GLY A 72 -8.72 -0.45 8.58
C GLY A 72 -7.32 0.17 8.67
N LYS A 73 -6.64 0.35 7.53
CA LYS A 73 -5.31 0.96 7.48
C LYS A 73 -5.29 2.39 8.06
N THR A 74 -6.38 3.17 7.93
CA THR A 74 -6.44 4.54 8.45
C THR A 74 -6.37 4.63 9.98
N PHE A 75 -6.57 3.54 10.70
CA PHE A 75 -6.47 3.51 12.17
C PHE A 75 -5.02 3.37 12.67
N PHE A 76 -4.07 3.13 11.78
CA PHE A 76 -2.67 2.92 12.17
C PHE A 76 -2.08 4.15 12.86
N VAL A 77 -2.34 5.35 12.35
CA VAL A 77 -1.82 6.62 12.93
C VAL A 77 -2.38 6.90 14.32
N SER A 78 -3.62 6.47 14.60
CA SER A 78 -4.21 6.58 15.94
C SER A 78 -3.85 5.42 16.87
N SER A 79 -3.01 4.49 16.42
CA SER A 79 -2.62 3.27 17.16
C SER A 79 -3.80 2.43 17.64
N ASP A 80 -4.95 2.54 16.95
CA ASP A 80 -6.13 1.71 17.20
C ASP A 80 -5.98 0.35 16.50
N PHE A 81 -5.11 -0.49 17.08
CA PHE A 81 -4.75 -1.78 16.51
C PHE A 81 -5.92 -2.78 16.54
N ASP A 82 -6.82 -2.67 17.49
CA ASP A 82 -8.01 -3.52 17.57
C ASP A 82 -8.93 -3.30 16.37
N SER A 83 -9.17 -2.05 16.01
CA SER A 83 -9.93 -1.71 14.80
C SER A 83 -9.25 -2.25 13.53
N ILE A 84 -7.93 -2.11 13.40
CA ILE A 84 -7.19 -2.66 12.25
C ILE A 84 -7.41 -4.16 12.14
N LEU A 85 -7.15 -4.91 13.23
CA LEU A 85 -7.27 -6.36 13.25
C LEU A 85 -8.71 -6.82 13.02
N TYR A 86 -9.69 -6.06 13.50
CA TYR A 86 -11.11 -6.34 13.29
C TYR A 86 -11.49 -6.26 11.80
N TYR A 87 -11.16 -5.16 11.13
CA TYR A 87 -11.47 -4.98 9.70
C TYR A 87 -10.69 -5.94 8.82
N ASN A 88 -9.41 -6.15 9.10
CA ASN A 88 -8.58 -7.11 8.37
C ASN A 88 -9.11 -8.54 8.49
N ARG A 89 -9.62 -8.92 9.66
CA ARG A 89 -10.25 -10.24 9.85
C ARG A 89 -11.44 -10.43 8.92
N GLN A 90 -12.30 -9.42 8.77
CA GLN A 90 -13.45 -9.47 7.87
C GLN A 90 -13.01 -9.63 6.41
N VAL A 91 -12.00 -8.85 5.98
CA VAL A 91 -11.43 -8.96 4.63
C VAL A 91 -10.88 -10.36 4.37
N LYS A 92 -10.14 -10.93 5.31
CA LYS A 92 -9.59 -12.30 5.20
C LYS A 92 -10.68 -13.37 5.19
N GLN A 93 -11.77 -13.18 5.94
CA GLN A 93 -12.91 -14.10 5.90
C GLN A 93 -13.61 -14.09 4.54
N PHE A 94 -13.86 -12.89 4.02
CA PHE A 94 -14.47 -12.76 2.68
C PHE A 94 -13.58 -13.35 1.60
N SER A 95 -12.27 -13.20 1.68
CA SER A 95 -11.30 -13.67 0.69
C SER A 95 -11.38 -15.19 0.43
N ARG A 96 -11.86 -15.97 1.40
CA ARG A 96 -12.03 -17.43 1.25
C ARG A 96 -13.06 -17.81 0.18
N ASN A 97 -13.96 -16.89 -0.15
CA ASN A 97 -15.05 -17.10 -1.11
C ASN A 97 -14.80 -16.37 -2.44
N VAL A 98 -13.65 -15.72 -2.58
CA VAL A 98 -13.29 -14.98 -3.79
C VAL A 98 -12.30 -15.78 -4.62
N SER A 99 -12.55 -15.87 -5.92
CA SER A 99 -11.58 -16.46 -6.85
C SER A 99 -10.26 -15.71 -6.81
N GLU A 100 -9.16 -16.45 -6.79
CA GLU A 100 -7.82 -15.86 -6.79
C GLU A 100 -7.64 -15.00 -8.05
N CYS A 101 -7.30 -13.74 -7.85
CA CYS A 101 -6.96 -12.82 -8.93
C CYS A 101 -5.86 -11.85 -8.48
N PRO A 102 -5.05 -11.32 -9.41
CA PRO A 102 -3.92 -10.47 -9.05
C PRO A 102 -4.29 -9.25 -8.21
N ARG A 103 -5.45 -8.63 -8.48
CA ARG A 103 -5.92 -7.48 -7.70
C ARG A 103 -6.26 -7.84 -6.27
N TRP A 104 -6.92 -8.99 -6.06
CA TRP A 104 -7.26 -9.45 -4.72
C TRP A 104 -6.03 -9.90 -3.93
N ASN A 105 -5.03 -10.47 -4.62
CA ASN A 105 -3.73 -10.76 -4.02
C ASN A 105 -3.04 -9.50 -3.51
N ASP A 106 -3.15 -8.36 -4.21
CA ASP A 106 -2.65 -7.08 -3.73
C ASP A 106 -3.34 -6.61 -2.45
N VAL A 107 -4.67 -6.80 -2.34
CA VAL A 107 -5.41 -6.48 -1.11
C VAL A 107 -4.94 -7.33 0.07
N LEU A 108 -4.79 -8.65 -0.14
CA LEU A 108 -4.31 -9.55 0.91
C LEU A 108 -2.86 -9.24 1.31
N ALA A 109 -2.03 -8.87 0.36
CA ALA A 109 -0.66 -8.43 0.65
C ALA A 109 -0.66 -7.19 1.56
N ASP A 110 -1.51 -6.19 1.27
CA ASP A 110 -1.63 -5.00 2.12
C ASP A 110 -2.17 -5.35 3.52
N VAL A 111 -3.20 -6.19 3.60
CA VAL A 111 -3.77 -6.63 4.88
C VAL A 111 -2.72 -7.29 5.76
N TYR A 112 -1.97 -8.26 5.24
CA TYR A 112 -0.93 -8.93 6.01
C TYR A 112 0.26 -8.01 6.31
N ASN A 113 0.65 -7.12 5.40
CA ASN A 113 1.70 -6.14 5.68
C ASN A 113 1.32 -5.19 6.83
N VAL A 114 0.08 -4.71 6.85
CA VAL A 114 -0.43 -3.85 7.93
C VAL A 114 -0.52 -4.62 9.26
N GLU A 115 -0.93 -5.90 9.25
CA GLU A 115 -0.91 -6.74 10.46
C GLU A 115 0.52 -6.95 10.97
N GLY A 116 1.48 -7.18 10.08
CA GLY A 116 2.90 -7.24 10.44
C GLY A 116 3.36 -5.97 11.15
N ASN A 117 2.99 -4.79 10.62
CA ASN A 117 3.30 -3.51 11.26
C ASN A 117 2.65 -3.39 12.65
N VAL A 118 1.39 -3.86 12.82
CA VAL A 118 0.72 -3.90 14.14
C VAL A 118 1.51 -4.78 15.11
N TRP A 119 1.96 -5.96 14.68
CA TRP A 119 2.75 -6.85 15.54
C TRP A 119 4.10 -6.23 15.93
N MET A 120 4.75 -5.49 15.04
CA MET A 120 5.96 -4.72 15.37
C MET A 120 5.69 -3.69 16.45
N GLN A 121 4.62 -2.91 16.35
CA GLN A 121 4.22 -1.93 17.38
C GLN A 121 3.89 -2.58 18.72
N LEU A 122 3.37 -3.79 18.69
CA LEU A 122 3.10 -4.61 19.89
C LEU A 122 4.33 -5.39 20.40
N ASN A 123 5.52 -5.12 19.85
CA ASN A 123 6.78 -5.79 20.18
C ASN A 123 6.72 -7.33 20.01
N ARG A 124 6.10 -7.78 18.90
CA ARG A 124 5.98 -9.20 18.53
C ARG A 124 6.60 -9.48 17.17
N PRO A 125 7.94 -9.37 17.04
CA PRO A 125 8.61 -9.47 15.74
C PRO A 125 8.44 -10.84 15.07
N ASP A 126 8.31 -11.94 15.81
CA ASP A 126 8.06 -13.27 15.23
C ASP A 126 6.70 -13.32 14.50
N SER A 127 5.66 -12.76 15.10
CA SER A 127 4.34 -12.67 14.46
C SER A 127 4.38 -11.75 13.26
N ALA A 128 5.12 -10.65 13.34
CA ALA A 128 5.31 -9.72 12.24
C ALA A 128 5.97 -10.40 11.03
N ILE A 129 7.06 -11.13 11.24
CA ILE A 129 7.77 -11.86 10.17
C ILE A 129 6.82 -12.83 9.47
N LEU A 130 6.02 -13.59 10.21
CA LEU A 130 5.06 -14.53 9.63
C LEU A 130 4.02 -13.83 8.72
N ASP A 131 3.53 -12.67 9.14
CA ASP A 131 2.56 -11.94 8.34
C ASP A 131 3.22 -11.21 7.15
N TYR A 132 4.43 -10.67 7.31
CA TYR A 132 5.21 -10.14 6.17
C TYR A 132 5.55 -11.23 5.12
N GLN A 133 5.83 -12.45 5.54
CA GLN A 133 6.05 -13.57 4.60
C GLN A 133 4.79 -13.86 3.79
N LYS A 134 3.60 -13.85 4.42
CA LYS A 134 2.32 -13.97 3.70
C LYS A 134 2.10 -12.78 2.76
N ALA A 135 2.35 -11.57 3.24
CA ALA A 135 2.27 -10.36 2.42
C ALA A 135 3.15 -10.47 1.18
N TYR A 136 4.40 -10.91 1.33
CA TYR A 136 5.33 -11.13 0.24
C TYR A 136 4.81 -12.17 -0.76
N ALA A 137 4.32 -13.31 -0.28
CA ALA A 137 3.77 -14.38 -1.13
C ALA A 137 2.56 -13.92 -1.94
N TYR A 138 1.64 -13.15 -1.34
CA TYR A 138 0.52 -12.56 -2.05
C TYR A 138 0.95 -11.48 -3.04
N ARG A 139 1.91 -10.63 -2.66
CA ARG A 139 2.42 -9.56 -3.54
C ARG A 139 3.06 -10.11 -4.81
N LEU A 140 3.77 -11.23 -4.74
CA LEU A 140 4.33 -11.91 -5.91
C LEU A 140 3.26 -12.33 -6.94
N LYS A 141 2.04 -12.59 -6.49
CA LYS A 141 0.90 -12.96 -7.34
C LYS A 141 0.03 -11.75 -7.73
N GLY A 142 0.34 -10.59 -7.20
CA GLY A 142 -0.37 -9.33 -7.43
C GLY A 142 0.16 -8.58 -8.66
N LYS A 143 -0.29 -7.34 -8.80
CA LYS A 143 0.14 -6.40 -9.85
C LYS A 143 1.15 -5.37 -9.35
N ARG A 144 1.14 -5.07 -8.04
CA ARG A 144 1.94 -4.01 -7.43
C ARG A 144 3.31 -4.52 -6.95
N LEU A 145 4.07 -5.17 -7.87
CA LEU A 145 5.39 -5.76 -7.56
C LEU A 145 6.40 -4.73 -7.04
N HIS A 146 6.25 -3.46 -7.41
CA HIS A 146 7.12 -2.36 -6.94
C HIS A 146 7.08 -2.16 -5.42
N LEU A 147 6.11 -2.74 -4.70
CA LEU A 147 6.01 -2.71 -3.24
C LEU A 147 6.68 -3.93 -2.54
N LEU A 148 7.31 -4.83 -3.30
CA LEU A 148 8.05 -5.96 -2.72
C LEU A 148 9.25 -5.53 -1.87
N PRO A 149 10.04 -4.51 -2.27
CA PRO A 149 11.15 -4.04 -1.45
C PRO A 149 10.71 -3.58 -0.05
N ASP A 150 9.58 -2.87 0.06
CA ASP A 150 9.06 -2.38 1.34
C ASP A 150 8.76 -3.55 2.31
N ILE A 151 8.19 -4.64 1.79
CA ILE A 151 7.93 -5.83 2.60
C ILE A 151 9.25 -6.49 3.05
N CYS A 152 10.28 -6.51 2.18
CA CYS A 152 11.59 -7.02 2.56
C CYS A 152 12.27 -6.13 3.63
N ILE A 153 12.13 -4.80 3.53
CA ILE A 153 12.61 -3.86 4.55
C ILE A 153 11.91 -4.15 5.88
N ASN A 154 10.59 -4.29 5.88
CA ASN A 154 9.83 -4.61 7.09
C ASN A 154 10.27 -5.96 7.73
N MET A 155 10.58 -6.98 6.90
CA MET A 155 11.15 -8.25 7.40
C MET A 155 12.55 -8.06 7.98
N ALA A 156 13.38 -7.22 7.35
CA ALA A 156 14.71 -6.91 7.85
C ALA A 156 14.62 -6.22 9.22
N ASP A 157 13.75 -5.21 9.35
CA ASP A 157 13.53 -4.49 10.61
C ASP A 157 13.04 -5.43 11.73
N ALA A 158 12.15 -6.35 11.40
CA ALA A 158 11.68 -7.35 12.37
C ALA A 158 12.79 -8.32 12.80
N CYS A 159 13.68 -8.71 11.89
CA CYS A 159 14.88 -9.50 12.23
C CYS A 159 15.85 -8.70 13.07
N LEU A 160 16.05 -7.41 12.76
CA LEU A 160 16.90 -6.52 13.55
C LEU A 160 16.39 -6.40 15.00
N HIS A 161 15.08 -6.26 15.20
CA HIS A 161 14.46 -6.27 16.53
C HIS A 161 14.73 -7.55 17.33
N ARG A 162 14.99 -8.67 16.64
CA ARG A 162 15.41 -9.95 17.24
C ARG A 162 16.91 -10.07 17.39
N SER A 163 17.68 -9.07 17.01
CA SER A 163 19.14 -9.12 16.90
C SER A 163 19.64 -10.21 15.94
N ASP A 164 18.84 -10.60 14.96
CA ASP A 164 19.18 -11.58 13.92
C ASP A 164 19.82 -10.87 12.73
N LEU A 165 21.06 -10.43 12.91
CA LEU A 165 21.78 -9.61 11.92
C LEU A 165 22.00 -10.31 10.59
N ALA A 166 22.12 -11.64 10.59
CA ALA A 166 22.32 -12.42 9.37
C ALA A 166 21.08 -12.37 8.45
N HIS A 167 19.88 -12.59 9.00
CA HIS A 167 18.65 -12.46 8.26
C HIS A 167 18.34 -11.02 7.93
N THR A 168 18.65 -10.06 8.82
CA THR A 168 18.52 -8.62 8.55
C THR A 168 19.28 -8.23 7.28
N ALA A 169 20.56 -8.53 7.20
CA ALA A 169 21.39 -8.26 6.01
C ALA A 169 20.84 -8.97 4.75
N SER A 170 20.34 -10.20 4.91
CA SER A 170 19.77 -10.98 3.80
C SER A 170 18.53 -10.32 3.22
N TYR A 171 17.59 -9.85 4.08
CA TYR A 171 16.36 -9.21 3.62
C TYR A 171 16.61 -7.82 3.02
N TYR A 172 17.51 -7.01 3.59
CA TYR A 172 17.88 -5.74 2.95
C TYR A 172 18.56 -5.95 1.59
N ARG A 173 19.47 -6.92 1.46
CA ARG A 173 20.06 -7.25 0.14
C ARG A 173 18.99 -7.73 -0.85
N ARG A 174 17.99 -8.47 -0.37
CA ARG A 174 16.84 -8.86 -1.20
C ARG A 174 16.03 -7.64 -1.65
N ALA A 175 15.81 -6.69 -0.76
CA ALA A 175 15.13 -5.42 -1.11
C ALA A 175 15.91 -4.65 -2.18
N LEU A 176 17.23 -4.53 -2.03
CA LEU A 176 18.10 -3.86 -3.01
C LEU A 176 18.04 -4.54 -4.38
N PHE A 177 18.16 -5.87 -4.41
CA PHE A 177 18.04 -6.64 -5.65
C PHE A 177 16.69 -6.42 -6.35
N LEU A 178 15.59 -6.32 -5.58
CA LEU A 178 14.26 -6.05 -6.12
C LEU A 178 14.15 -4.61 -6.64
N CYS A 179 14.72 -3.63 -5.96
CA CYS A 179 14.77 -2.25 -6.45
C CYS A 179 15.47 -2.17 -7.81
N ASP A 180 16.61 -2.84 -7.96
CA ASP A 180 17.37 -2.87 -9.21
C ASP A 180 16.63 -3.63 -10.31
N SER A 181 16.10 -4.81 -10.01
CA SER A 181 15.39 -5.66 -10.97
C SER A 181 14.12 -4.99 -11.51
N LEU A 182 13.42 -4.24 -10.67
CA LEU A 182 12.19 -3.51 -11.00
C LEU A 182 12.47 -2.08 -11.49
N ARG A 183 13.74 -1.67 -11.55
CA ARG A 183 14.19 -0.33 -11.97
C ARG A 183 13.49 0.79 -11.19
N LEU A 184 13.41 0.61 -9.88
CA LEU A 184 12.83 1.61 -8.98
C LEU A 184 13.80 2.79 -8.79
N SER A 185 13.23 3.92 -8.36
CA SER A 185 14.01 5.14 -8.13
C SER A 185 15.01 4.98 -6.98
N GLU A 186 16.05 5.82 -6.97
CA GLU A 186 17.03 5.87 -5.87
C GLU A 186 16.36 6.21 -4.53
N HIS A 187 15.25 6.96 -4.53
CA HIS A 187 14.44 7.21 -3.33
C HIS A 187 14.01 5.92 -2.63
N THR A 188 13.64 4.89 -3.40
CA THR A 188 13.24 3.59 -2.83
C THR A 188 14.44 2.83 -2.26
N LYS A 189 15.66 3.09 -2.75
CA LYS A 189 16.89 2.43 -2.29
C LYS A 189 17.47 3.06 -1.02
N PHE A 190 17.20 4.35 -0.77
CA PHE A 190 17.76 5.05 0.39
C PHE A 190 17.57 4.31 1.73
N PRO A 191 16.34 3.90 2.14
CA PRO A 191 16.17 3.16 3.38
C PRO A 191 16.90 1.82 3.40
N VAL A 192 17.08 1.19 2.24
CA VAL A 192 17.84 -0.06 2.13
C VAL A 192 19.33 0.16 2.36
N TYR A 193 19.92 1.20 1.76
CA TYR A 193 21.33 1.55 1.97
C TYR A 193 21.58 1.90 3.44
N TYR A 194 20.72 2.72 4.03
CA TYR A 194 20.83 3.08 5.44
C TYR A 194 20.74 1.85 6.35
N GLY A 195 19.74 0.96 6.11
CA GLY A 195 19.57 -0.28 6.87
C GLY A 195 20.75 -1.26 6.73
N LEU A 196 21.34 -1.37 5.54
CA LEU A 196 22.56 -2.16 5.32
C LEU A 196 23.76 -1.54 6.04
N GLY A 197 23.92 -0.22 5.98
CA GLY A 197 24.99 0.48 6.70
C GLY A 197 24.92 0.19 8.20
N GLN A 198 23.73 0.34 8.80
CA GLN A 198 23.50 0.04 10.21
C GLN A 198 23.79 -1.44 10.52
N THR A 199 23.26 -2.36 9.71
CA THR A 199 23.43 -3.80 9.92
C THR A 199 24.89 -4.22 9.88
N TYR A 200 25.67 -3.70 8.92
CA TYR A 200 27.11 -4.00 8.82
C TYR A 200 27.92 -3.32 9.92
N MET A 201 27.48 -2.15 10.43
CA MET A 201 28.05 -1.56 11.64
C MET A 201 27.91 -2.51 12.83
N ASP A 202 26.71 -3.09 13.03
CA ASP A 202 26.43 -4.01 14.13
C ASP A 202 27.19 -5.35 13.96
N LEU A 203 27.42 -5.78 12.71
CA LEU A 203 28.28 -6.93 12.36
C LEU A 203 29.77 -6.64 12.47
N ARG A 204 30.17 -5.38 12.76
CA ARG A 204 31.56 -4.90 12.81
C ARG A 204 32.29 -5.00 11.46
N ASP A 205 31.58 -5.04 10.36
CA ASP A 205 32.12 -4.91 9.01
C ASP A 205 32.10 -3.44 8.61
N PHE A 206 33.09 -2.69 9.08
CA PHE A 206 33.14 -1.24 8.92
C PHE A 206 33.34 -0.80 7.46
N ASP A 207 33.99 -1.61 6.66
CA ASP A 207 34.20 -1.29 5.24
C ASP A 207 32.87 -1.33 4.47
N LEU A 208 32.06 -2.39 4.65
CA LEU A 208 30.73 -2.47 4.06
C LEU A 208 29.78 -1.44 4.67
N SER A 209 29.85 -1.20 5.98
CA SER A 209 29.06 -0.18 6.63
C SER A 209 29.30 1.21 6.02
N ASN A 210 30.56 1.63 5.91
CA ASN A 210 30.93 2.91 5.30
C ASN A 210 30.47 2.99 3.85
N HIS A 211 30.67 1.92 3.07
CA HIS A 211 30.23 1.88 1.68
C HIS A 211 28.72 2.17 1.54
N TYR A 212 27.89 1.51 2.34
CA TYR A 212 26.43 1.72 2.26
C TYR A 212 25.99 3.08 2.82
N TYR A 213 26.64 3.60 3.85
CA TYR A 213 26.36 4.95 4.30
C TYR A 213 26.79 6.02 3.29
N GLU A 214 27.88 5.83 2.54
CA GLU A 214 28.24 6.71 1.44
C GLU A 214 27.19 6.73 0.32
N LEU A 215 26.63 5.55 -0.01
CA LEU A 215 25.53 5.45 -0.99
C LEU A 215 24.27 6.19 -0.49
N ALA A 216 23.93 6.04 0.79
CA ALA A 216 22.81 6.76 1.39
C ALA A 216 23.08 8.27 1.44
N GLY A 217 24.32 8.68 1.75
CA GLY A 217 24.74 10.10 1.81
C GLY A 217 24.62 10.82 0.47
N LYS A 218 25.03 10.20 -0.63
CA LYS A 218 24.86 10.77 -1.99
C LYS A 218 23.44 11.16 -2.29
N PHE A 219 22.49 10.30 -1.90
CA PHE A 219 21.08 10.58 -2.07
C PHE A 219 20.59 11.76 -1.23
N PHE A 220 21.08 11.87 0.01
CA PHE A 220 20.74 12.99 0.89
C PHE A 220 21.26 14.33 0.35
N ASP A 221 22.45 14.34 -0.22
CA ASP A 221 23.03 15.53 -0.85
C ASP A 221 22.24 15.96 -2.08
N GLU A 222 21.78 15.03 -2.92
CA GLU A 222 20.95 15.32 -4.10
C GLU A 222 19.60 15.93 -3.70
N MET A 223 18.96 15.46 -2.63
CA MET A 223 17.71 16.05 -2.12
C MET A 223 17.91 17.50 -1.62
N ASN A 224 18.96 17.74 -0.86
CA ASN A 224 19.24 19.08 -0.33
C ASN A 224 19.60 20.12 -1.40
N VAL A 225 20.13 19.67 -2.54
CA VAL A 225 20.40 20.55 -3.69
C VAL A 225 19.12 20.94 -4.41
N GLY A 226 18.12 20.04 -4.46
CA GLY A 226 16.81 20.30 -5.08
C GLY A 226 15.94 21.32 -4.34
N GLU A 227 16.12 21.51 -3.02
CA GLU A 227 15.35 22.47 -2.22
C GLU A 227 15.95 23.88 -2.19
N ARG A 228 17.09 24.11 -2.84
CA ARG A 228 17.78 25.43 -2.85
C ARG A 228 17.46 26.34 -4.03
N TRP A 229 16.44 26.00 -4.86
CA TRP A 229 16.00 26.83 -6.00
C TRP A 229 14.53 27.21 -5.95
#